data_68f29b182c7ab57f4722be1de5e0675a
#
_entry.id   68f29b182c7ab57f4722be1de5e0675a
#
_cell.length_a   1.000
_cell.length_b   1.000
_cell.length_c   1.000
_cell.angle_alpha   90.00
_cell.angle_beta   90.00
_cell.angle_gamma   90.00
#
_symmetry.space_group_name_H-M   'P 1'
#
loop_
_entity.id
_entity.type
_entity.pdbx_description
1 polymer ?
#
loop_
_entity_poly.entity_id
_entity_poly.type
_entity_poly.pdbx_seq_one_letter_code
_entity_poly.pdbx_strand_id
1 'polypeptide(L)'
;MNTNIIHRFILSIILLGLVSAQTVVLNDKTITILKDEVVLEVSGLVCSFCATGLQGGLSSLKYVDGKKYNNGVFVNVEYQYAVIAEMIDHDINVDEAITMITKSGYEVLSVYTNRTGEKIEVRKFEAKKDEK
;
A
#
# COMPACT_ATOMS: atom_id res chain seq x y z
N MET A 1 -41.90 -29.57 7.57
CA MET A 1 -40.57 -29.12 7.95
C MET A 1 -40.02 -28.21 6.86
N ASN A 2 -39.70 -27.01 7.20
CA ASN A 2 -39.72 -25.87 6.30
C ASN A 2 -38.46 -25.77 5.43
N THR A 3 -38.54 -26.22 4.18
CA THR A 3 -37.57 -25.98 3.11
C THR A 3 -37.23 -24.51 2.95
N ASN A 4 -38.13 -23.61 3.34
CA ASN A 4 -37.94 -22.14 3.26
C ASN A 4 -36.91 -21.61 4.25
N ILE A 5 -36.70 -22.26 5.40
CA ILE A 5 -35.72 -21.85 6.40
C ILE A 5 -34.30 -22.21 5.92
N ILE A 6 -34.14 -23.36 5.30
CA ILE A 6 -32.86 -23.84 4.76
C ILE A 6 -32.43 -22.95 3.58
N HIS A 7 -33.36 -22.55 2.71
CA HIS A 7 -33.07 -21.60 1.62
C HIS A 7 -32.68 -20.22 2.11
N ARG A 8 -33.29 -19.74 3.19
CA ARG A 8 -32.95 -18.44 3.79
C ARG A 8 -31.56 -18.46 4.48
N PHE A 9 -31.20 -19.58 5.09
CA PHE A 9 -29.86 -19.78 5.67
C PHE A 9 -28.79 -19.91 4.61
N ILE A 10 -29.04 -20.60 3.52
CA ILE A 10 -28.08 -20.76 2.40
C ILE A 10 -27.86 -19.42 1.68
N LEU A 11 -28.91 -18.62 1.50
CA LEU A 11 -28.80 -17.29 0.87
C LEU A 11 -28.03 -16.32 1.75
N SER A 12 -28.11 -16.45 3.08
CA SER A 12 -27.38 -15.60 4.03
C SER A 12 -25.87 -15.92 4.08
N ILE A 13 -25.49 -17.16 3.81
CA ILE A 13 -24.09 -17.60 3.81
C ILE A 13 -23.37 -17.15 2.52
N ILE A 14 -24.08 -17.02 1.41
CA ILE A 14 -23.51 -16.61 0.13
C ILE A 14 -23.16 -15.11 0.12
N LEU A 15 -23.77 -14.31 0.98
CA LEU A 15 -23.51 -12.85 1.05
C LEU A 15 -22.29 -12.47 1.87
N LEU A 16 -21.65 -13.41 2.58
CA LEU A 16 -20.47 -13.16 3.42
C LEU A 16 -19.13 -13.38 2.70
N GLY A 17 -19.11 -13.60 1.40
CA GLY A 17 -17.97 -14.19 0.70
C GLY A 17 -17.22 -13.31 -0.31
N LEU A 18 -17.48 -12.01 -0.42
CA LEU A 18 -16.78 -11.15 -1.37
C LEU A 18 -15.97 -10.04 -0.67
N VAL A 19 -15.05 -10.43 0.20
CA VAL A 19 -13.89 -9.57 0.46
C VAL A 19 -12.99 -9.72 -0.76
N SER A 20 -13.15 -8.84 -1.75
CA SER A 20 -12.23 -8.75 -2.88
C SER A 20 -10.88 -8.30 -2.33
N ALA A 21 -9.95 -9.25 -2.16
CA ALA A 21 -8.57 -8.93 -1.86
C ALA A 21 -8.02 -8.10 -3.03
N GLN A 22 -7.71 -6.84 -2.78
CA GLN A 22 -7.13 -5.95 -3.77
C GLN A 22 -5.63 -6.23 -3.85
N THR A 23 -5.19 -6.74 -4.99
CA THR A 23 -3.79 -7.12 -5.20
C THR A 23 -3.19 -6.40 -6.39
N VAL A 24 -1.89 -6.13 -6.30
CA VAL A 24 -1.06 -5.65 -7.40
C VAL A 24 0.18 -6.54 -7.54
N VAL A 25 0.77 -6.58 -8.71
CA VAL A 25 2.03 -7.29 -8.95
C VAL A 25 3.13 -6.27 -9.13
N LEU A 26 4.12 -6.32 -8.24
CA LEU A 26 5.34 -5.49 -8.30
C LEU A 26 6.56 -6.40 -8.34
N ASN A 27 7.39 -6.26 -9.37
CA ASN A 27 8.62 -7.04 -9.53
C ASN A 27 8.42 -8.55 -9.31
N ASP A 28 7.40 -9.12 -9.95
CA ASP A 28 6.99 -10.53 -9.87
C ASP A 28 6.43 -10.97 -8.49
N LYS A 29 6.22 -10.02 -7.58
CA LYS A 29 5.59 -10.26 -6.28
C LYS A 29 4.15 -9.76 -6.25
N THR A 30 3.22 -10.63 -5.90
CA THR A 30 1.85 -10.24 -5.63
C THR A 30 1.73 -9.62 -4.23
N ILE A 31 1.25 -8.40 -4.17
CA ILE A 31 1.11 -7.61 -2.95
C ILE A 31 -0.37 -7.33 -2.73
N THR A 32 -0.88 -7.65 -1.55
CA THR A 32 -2.23 -7.28 -1.13
C THR A 32 -2.20 -5.88 -0.53
N ILE A 33 -3.06 -5.00 -1.03
CA ILE A 33 -3.23 -3.64 -0.49
C ILE A 33 -4.51 -3.61 0.32
N LEU A 34 -4.38 -3.49 1.62
CA LEU A 34 -5.51 -3.39 2.53
C LEU A 34 -6.14 -1.99 2.46
N LYS A 35 -7.37 -1.88 2.95
CA LYS A 35 -7.98 -0.56 3.14
C LYS A 35 -7.10 0.29 4.08
N ASP A 36 -7.03 1.58 3.80
CA ASP A 36 -6.19 2.53 4.55
C ASP A 36 -4.69 2.19 4.48
N GLU A 37 -4.24 1.73 3.30
CA GLU A 37 -2.83 1.56 2.98
C GLU A 37 -2.46 2.26 1.67
N VAL A 38 -1.23 2.78 1.66
CA VAL A 38 -0.59 3.32 0.46
C VAL A 38 0.64 2.49 0.17
N VAL A 39 0.74 1.96 -1.04
CA VAL A 39 1.91 1.23 -1.52
C VAL A 39 2.62 2.07 -2.56
N LEU A 40 3.92 2.26 -2.36
CA LEU A 40 4.78 2.99 -3.30
C LEU A 40 5.83 2.03 -3.86
N GLU A 41 5.88 1.90 -5.17
CA GLU A 41 7.00 1.24 -5.86
C GLU A 41 8.18 2.20 -5.88
N VAL A 42 9.29 1.79 -5.26
CA VAL A 42 10.47 2.64 -5.05
C VAL A 42 11.68 1.98 -5.68
N SER A 43 12.31 2.66 -6.61
CA SER A 43 13.56 2.22 -7.24
C SER A 43 14.78 2.76 -6.51
N GLY A 44 15.84 1.95 -6.47
CA GLY A 44 17.12 2.35 -5.89
C GLY A 44 17.37 1.88 -4.45
N LEU A 45 16.46 1.09 -3.87
CA LEU A 45 16.66 0.47 -2.56
C LEU A 45 17.68 -0.67 -2.68
N VAL A 46 18.88 -0.49 -2.17
CA VAL A 46 19.99 -1.44 -2.35
C VAL A 46 20.47 -2.10 -1.05
N CYS A 47 20.05 -1.59 0.10
CA CYS A 47 20.45 -2.15 1.39
C CYS A 47 19.38 -1.97 2.48
N SER A 48 19.40 -2.84 3.49
CA SER A 48 18.47 -2.78 4.61
C SER A 48 18.66 -1.53 5.48
N PHE A 49 19.88 -1.00 5.57
CA PHE A 49 20.15 0.23 6.28
C PHE A 49 19.49 1.46 5.61
N CYS A 50 19.54 1.51 4.27
CA CYS A 50 18.84 2.52 3.48
C CYS A 50 17.33 2.45 3.70
N ALA A 51 16.77 1.23 3.72
CA ALA A 51 15.36 0.99 4.00
C ALA A 51 14.95 1.50 5.39
N THR A 52 15.78 1.31 6.40
CA THR A 52 15.54 1.80 7.77
C THR A 52 15.47 3.32 7.81
N GLY A 53 16.37 4.00 7.12
CA GLY A 53 16.36 5.47 7.01
C GLY A 53 15.09 6.00 6.33
N LEU A 54 14.72 5.39 5.22
CA LEU A 54 13.49 5.74 4.49
C LEU A 54 12.25 5.48 5.33
N GLN A 55 12.20 4.35 6.00
CA GLN A 55 11.10 3.98 6.90
C GLN A 55 10.93 4.99 8.04
N GLY A 56 12.00 5.41 8.67
CA GLY A 56 11.97 6.43 9.73
C GLY A 56 11.44 7.77 9.22
N GLY A 57 11.85 8.19 8.03
CA GLY A 57 11.34 9.39 7.39
C GLY A 57 9.84 9.33 7.11
N LEU A 58 9.40 8.26 6.45
CA LEU A 58 7.98 8.08 6.11
C LEU A 58 7.08 7.94 7.34
N SER A 59 7.58 7.35 8.43
CA SER A 59 6.85 7.24 9.70
C SER A 59 6.52 8.59 10.34
N SER A 60 7.23 9.63 9.99
CA SER A 60 7.01 10.99 10.50
C SER A 60 5.89 11.75 9.80
N LEU A 61 5.35 11.22 8.70
CA LEU A 61 4.24 11.84 7.98
C LEU A 61 2.98 11.89 8.83
N LYS A 62 2.21 12.98 8.66
CA LYS A 62 0.93 13.13 9.34
C LYS A 62 -0.06 12.05 8.91
N TYR A 63 -0.83 11.53 9.84
CA TYR A 63 -1.85 10.50 9.66
C TYR A 63 -1.31 9.08 9.35
N VAL A 64 -0.05 8.83 9.59
CA VAL A 64 0.49 7.46 9.60
C VAL A 64 0.02 6.73 10.85
N ASP A 65 -0.55 5.52 10.67
CA ASP A 65 -0.93 4.66 11.80
C ASP A 65 0.30 3.91 12.33
N GLY A 66 0.95 4.47 13.33
CA GLY A 66 2.15 3.91 13.93
C GLY A 66 1.98 2.59 14.67
N LYS A 67 0.76 2.08 14.81
CA LYS A 67 0.47 0.78 15.42
C LYS A 67 0.66 -0.39 14.47
N LYS A 68 0.62 -0.14 13.16
CA LYS A 68 0.83 -1.14 12.13
C LYS A 68 2.30 -1.15 11.70
N TYR A 69 2.78 -2.30 11.25
CA TYR A 69 4.16 -2.47 10.78
C TYR A 69 5.20 -1.95 11.80
N ASN A 70 6.29 -1.39 11.31
CA ASN A 70 7.26 -0.70 12.14
C ASN A 70 6.98 0.82 12.09
N ASN A 71 6.33 1.34 13.12
CA ASN A 71 5.87 2.72 13.21
C ASN A 71 5.04 3.17 11.98
N GLY A 72 4.19 2.29 11.48
CA GLY A 72 3.26 2.57 10.39
C GLY A 72 3.82 2.36 8.98
N VAL A 73 5.08 1.93 8.84
CA VAL A 73 5.75 1.78 7.54
C VAL A 73 6.47 0.45 7.44
N PHE A 74 6.32 -0.20 6.29
CA PHE A 74 7.08 -1.38 5.90
C PHE A 74 7.83 -1.10 4.61
N VAL A 75 9.11 -1.40 4.55
CA VAL A 75 9.95 -1.25 3.34
C VAL A 75 10.53 -2.61 2.95
N ASN A 76 10.32 -2.98 1.69
CA ASN A 76 10.87 -4.21 1.12
C ASN A 76 11.93 -3.88 0.08
N VAL A 77 13.18 -4.23 0.39
CA VAL A 77 14.35 -4.00 -0.47
C VAL A 77 14.38 -4.98 -1.64
N GLU A 78 13.99 -6.23 -1.42
CA GLU A 78 14.03 -7.27 -2.45
C GLU A 78 13.08 -6.97 -3.61
N TYR A 79 11.86 -6.53 -3.28
CA TYR A 79 10.81 -6.23 -4.27
C TYR A 79 10.59 -4.73 -4.50
N GLN A 80 11.46 -3.87 -3.96
CA GLN A 80 11.50 -2.44 -4.24
C GLN A 80 10.15 -1.72 -4.00
N TYR A 81 9.58 -1.86 -2.82
CA TYR A 81 8.36 -1.14 -2.46
C TYR A 81 8.29 -0.75 -0.97
N ALA A 82 7.48 0.22 -0.68
CA ALA A 82 7.12 0.63 0.68
C ALA A 82 5.60 0.60 0.86
N VAL A 83 5.16 0.25 2.07
CA VAL A 83 3.76 0.32 2.50
C VAL A 83 3.66 1.31 3.64
N ILE A 84 2.72 2.23 3.55
CA ILE A 84 2.38 3.19 4.61
C ILE A 84 0.96 2.91 5.07
N ALA A 85 0.80 2.63 6.36
CA ALA A 85 -0.52 2.50 6.96
C ALA A 85 -1.09 3.87 7.32
N GLU A 86 -2.32 4.15 6.89
CA GLU A 86 -3.04 5.38 7.18
C GLU A 86 -3.93 5.20 8.41
N MET A 87 -4.11 6.26 9.19
CA MET A 87 -5.13 6.29 10.24
C MET A 87 -6.52 6.19 9.62
N ILE A 88 -7.45 5.54 10.32
CA ILE A 88 -8.84 5.42 9.89
C ILE A 88 -9.42 6.81 9.61
N ASP A 89 -10.07 6.96 8.47
CA ASP A 89 -10.71 8.21 8.00
C ASP A 89 -9.74 9.40 7.80
N HIS A 90 -8.45 9.11 7.70
CA HIS A 90 -7.42 10.12 7.39
C HIS A 90 -6.48 9.61 6.31
N ASP A 91 -6.20 10.46 5.36
CA ASP A 91 -5.27 10.19 4.27
C ASP A 91 -3.93 10.88 4.51
N ILE A 92 -2.83 10.16 4.29
CA ILE A 92 -1.51 10.79 4.24
C ILE A 92 -1.39 11.70 3.01
N ASN A 93 -0.52 12.68 3.08
CA ASN A 93 -0.16 13.44 1.89
C ASN A 93 0.82 12.63 1.03
N VAL A 94 0.31 12.02 -0.04
CA VAL A 94 1.10 11.19 -0.96
C VAL A 94 2.22 11.99 -1.64
N ASP A 95 1.97 13.24 -1.99
CA ASP A 95 2.99 14.09 -2.64
C ASP A 95 4.14 14.43 -1.68
N GLU A 96 3.85 14.56 -0.39
CA GLU A 96 4.88 14.72 0.64
C GLU A 96 5.71 13.45 0.79
N ALA A 97 5.08 12.27 0.78
CA ALA A 97 5.77 10.98 0.78
C ALA A 97 6.71 10.83 -0.43
N ILE A 98 6.22 11.14 -1.63
CA ILE A 98 7.01 11.12 -2.86
C ILE A 98 8.20 12.08 -2.77
N THR A 99 7.98 13.28 -2.29
CA THR A 99 9.04 14.29 -2.10
C THR A 99 10.11 13.79 -1.14
N MET A 100 9.71 13.17 -0.04
CA MET A 100 10.62 12.63 0.95
C MET A 100 11.47 11.48 0.38
N ILE A 101 10.86 10.56 -0.35
CA ILE A 101 11.55 9.46 -1.04
C ILE A 101 12.57 10.01 -2.05
N THR A 102 12.15 10.97 -2.87
CA THR A 102 12.99 11.56 -3.91
C THR A 102 14.16 12.34 -3.31
N LYS A 103 13.94 13.11 -2.26
CA LYS A 103 15.02 13.81 -1.55
C LYS A 103 16.02 12.87 -0.86
N SER A 104 15.60 11.66 -0.54
CA SER A 104 16.48 10.61 0.00
C SER A 104 17.32 9.90 -1.07
N GLY A 105 17.17 10.27 -2.34
CA GLY A 105 17.94 9.72 -3.46
C GLY A 105 17.30 8.54 -4.16
N TYR A 106 16.04 8.24 -3.87
CA TYR A 106 15.28 7.17 -4.51
C TYR A 106 14.29 7.71 -5.53
N GLU A 107 13.73 6.84 -6.34
CA GLU A 107 12.73 7.18 -7.35
C GLU A 107 11.42 6.45 -7.07
N VAL A 108 10.30 7.15 -7.16
CA VAL A 108 8.96 6.55 -7.08
C VAL A 108 8.47 6.27 -8.49
N LEU A 109 8.16 5.02 -8.78
CA LEU A 109 7.68 4.57 -10.09
C LEU A 109 6.15 4.53 -10.16
N SER A 110 5.51 4.12 -9.08
CA SER A 110 4.06 4.07 -8.98
C SER A 110 3.58 4.19 -7.54
N VAL A 111 2.36 4.66 -7.38
CA VAL A 111 1.66 4.74 -6.11
C VAL A 111 0.31 4.07 -6.25
N TYR A 112 -0.01 3.22 -5.30
CA TYR A 112 -1.27 2.48 -5.20
C TYR A 112 -1.96 2.85 -3.90
N THR A 113 -3.21 3.26 -3.98
CA THR A 113 -4.03 3.59 -2.82
C THR A 113 -5.31 2.77 -2.81
N ASN A 114 -5.77 2.37 -1.62
CA ASN A 114 -7.02 1.62 -1.44
C ASN A 114 -7.83 2.25 -0.30
N ARG A 115 -8.32 3.46 -0.52
CA ARG A 115 -9.01 4.24 0.51
C ARG A 115 -10.42 3.76 0.79
N THR A 116 -11.10 3.25 -0.23
CA THR A 116 -12.47 2.74 -0.09
C THR A 116 -12.53 1.28 0.35
N GLY A 117 -11.45 0.51 0.17
CA GLY A 117 -11.43 -0.94 0.34
C GLY A 117 -12.00 -1.73 -0.84
N GLU A 118 -12.56 -1.05 -1.85
CA GLU A 118 -13.23 -1.67 -3.00
C GLU A 118 -12.42 -1.56 -4.29
N LYS A 119 -11.62 -0.50 -4.42
CA LYS A 119 -10.87 -0.18 -5.64
C LYS A 119 -9.49 0.37 -5.34
N ILE A 120 -8.50 -0.19 -6.01
CA ILE A 120 -7.14 0.37 -6.01
C ILE A 120 -7.06 1.49 -7.05
N GLU A 121 -6.63 2.66 -6.62
CA GLU A 121 -6.25 3.76 -7.49
C GLU A 121 -4.74 3.72 -7.73
N VAL A 122 -4.33 3.91 -8.99
CA VAL A 122 -2.94 3.82 -9.41
C VAL A 122 -2.50 5.15 -10.02
N ARG A 123 -1.36 5.65 -9.54
CA ARG A 123 -0.66 6.80 -10.13
C ARG A 123 0.75 6.36 -10.54
N LYS A 124 1.04 6.41 -11.84
CA LYS A 124 2.34 6.03 -12.40
C LYS A 124 3.16 7.27 -12.71
N PHE A 125 4.47 7.13 -12.54
CA PHE A 125 5.46 8.15 -12.88
C PHE A 125 6.39 7.59 -13.94
N GLU A 126 6.79 8.44 -14.88
CA GLU A 126 7.82 8.07 -15.85
C GLU A 126 9.20 8.11 -15.15
N ALA A 127 9.95 7.02 -15.29
CA ALA A 127 11.35 7.01 -14.88
C ALA A 127 12.09 8.11 -15.65
N LYS A 128 12.85 8.94 -14.95
CA LYS A 128 13.72 9.91 -15.61
C LYS A 128 14.67 9.13 -16.52
N LYS A 129 14.50 9.30 -17.84
CA LYS A 129 15.56 8.91 -18.77
C LYS A 129 16.74 9.82 -18.48
N ASP A 130 17.83 9.23 -17.99
CA ASP A 130 19.09 9.92 -17.96
C ASP A 130 19.43 10.28 -19.42
N GLU A 131 19.19 11.52 -19.80
CA GLU A 131 19.75 12.06 -21.02
C GLU A 131 21.26 12.15 -20.81
N LYS A 132 21.96 11.23 -21.45
CA LYS A 132 23.41 11.31 -21.61
C LYS A 132 23.76 12.38 -22.65
#